data_eab8b50bdbccd02bee7f2bf73c2efe63
#
_entry.id   eab8b50bdbccd02bee7f2bf73c2efe63
#
_cell.length_a   1.000
_cell.length_b   1.000
_cell.length_c   1.000
_cell.angle_alpha   90.00
_cell.angle_beta   90.00
_cell.angle_gamma   90.00
#
_symmetry.space_group_name_H-M   'P 1'
#
loop_
_entity.id
_entity.type
_entity.pdbx_description
1 polymer ?
#
loop_
_entity_poly.entity_id
_entity_poly.type
_entity_poly.pdbx_seq_one_letter_code
_entity_poly.pdbx_strand_id
1 'polypeptide(L)'
;MPQRWRVPLAIAVVLLIGFLAVRAAWRSFDPLAPLDEARTGRTTVTNAVVAGKVQSVAKLVSSETLVRDVVTYENTRLGSTKRALVVVTARVLAGIDLEQGTEINVDHLQRRVRIVIPAASVLGVEITEMRTWDERSGLWNRFTPADRDTIFAIAREQLTRTAEETGALAHANTSARRVLEALVGGEGYETEVVVRGKDGREVRDESGVELR
;
A
#
# COMPACT_ATOMS: atom_id res chain seq x y z
N MET A 1 31.31 84.40 -17.71
CA MET A 1 31.56 83.16 -18.41
C MET A 1 31.67 82.02 -17.41
N PRO A 2 31.13 80.83 -17.61
CA PRO A 2 30.21 80.20 -18.55
C PRO A 2 29.11 79.39 -17.82
N GLN A 3 27.92 80.02 -17.75
CA GLN A 3 26.77 79.30 -17.12
C GLN A 3 25.95 78.45 -18.11
N ARG A 4 26.28 78.52 -19.39
CA ARG A 4 25.49 77.92 -20.47
C ARG A 4 25.69 76.40 -20.65
N TRP A 5 26.70 75.76 -20.06
CA TRP A 5 27.03 74.38 -20.21
C TRP A 5 26.54 73.51 -19.03
N ARG A 6 26.11 74.15 -17.93
CA ARG A 6 25.63 73.40 -16.74
C ARG A 6 24.29 72.78 -16.94
N VAL A 7 23.42 73.38 -17.73
CA VAL A 7 22.08 72.84 -18.01
C VAL A 7 22.11 71.57 -18.89
N PRO A 8 22.84 71.56 -20.04
CA PRO A 8 22.90 70.35 -20.86
C PRO A 8 23.63 69.20 -20.17
N LEU A 9 24.62 69.49 -19.34
CA LEU A 9 25.32 68.48 -18.53
C LEU A 9 24.42 67.89 -17.47
N ALA A 10 23.60 68.65 -16.78
CA ALA A 10 22.64 68.18 -15.80
C ALA A 10 21.57 67.30 -16.44
N ILE A 11 21.07 67.67 -17.62
CA ILE A 11 20.11 66.83 -18.38
C ILE A 11 20.74 65.51 -18.83
N ALA A 12 22.01 65.56 -19.29
CA ALA A 12 22.69 64.28 -19.69
C ALA A 12 22.91 63.34 -18.52
N VAL A 13 23.26 63.89 -17.32
CA VAL A 13 23.40 63.05 -16.11
C VAL A 13 22.07 62.42 -15.68
N VAL A 14 20.96 63.17 -15.72
CA VAL A 14 19.63 62.65 -15.35
C VAL A 14 19.19 61.57 -16.34
N LEU A 15 19.44 61.79 -17.63
CA LEU A 15 19.12 60.74 -18.66
C LEU A 15 20.00 59.49 -18.48
N LEU A 16 21.27 59.65 -18.14
CA LEU A 16 22.17 58.52 -17.86
C LEU A 16 21.73 57.72 -16.63
N ILE A 17 21.36 58.42 -15.55
CA ILE A 17 20.84 57.78 -14.33
C ILE A 17 19.50 57.02 -14.63
N GLY A 18 18.61 57.70 -15.37
CA GLY A 18 17.35 57.07 -15.81
C GLY A 18 17.58 55.81 -16.66
N PHE A 19 18.53 55.90 -17.63
CA PHE A 19 18.88 54.74 -18.46
C PHE A 19 19.50 53.59 -17.64
N LEU A 20 20.40 53.93 -16.69
CA LEU A 20 20.99 52.92 -15.81
C LEU A 20 19.95 52.30 -14.88
N ALA A 21 18.99 53.04 -14.36
CA ALA A 21 17.90 52.55 -13.53
C ALA A 21 16.97 51.61 -14.32
N VAL A 22 16.59 52.00 -15.56
CA VAL A 22 15.80 51.15 -16.45
C VAL A 22 16.57 49.87 -16.80
N ARG A 23 17.86 50.00 -17.11
CA ARG A 23 18.69 48.81 -17.42
C ARG A 23 18.87 47.89 -16.20
N ALA A 24 18.97 48.43 -15.00
CA ALA A 24 19.01 47.62 -13.77
C ALA A 24 17.67 46.94 -13.49
N ALA A 25 16.54 47.61 -13.68
CA ALA A 25 15.22 47.05 -13.55
C ALA A 25 14.96 45.91 -14.58
N TRP A 26 15.42 46.07 -15.82
CA TRP A 26 15.31 45.05 -16.84
C TRP A 26 16.19 43.83 -16.57
N ARG A 27 17.31 43.98 -15.87
CA ARG A 27 18.15 42.82 -15.47
C ARG A 27 17.56 42.05 -14.30
N SER A 28 16.71 42.68 -13.51
CA SER A 28 16.03 42.07 -12.36
C SER A 28 14.64 41.48 -12.73
N PHE A 29 14.17 41.82 -13.94
CA PHE A 29 12.87 41.35 -14.41
C PHE A 29 13.08 40.19 -15.39
N ASP A 30 12.98 38.98 -14.88
CA ASP A 30 12.91 37.75 -15.71
C ASP A 30 11.43 37.46 -16.00
N PRO A 31 10.92 37.81 -17.19
CA PRO A 31 9.51 37.62 -17.53
C PRO A 31 9.15 36.14 -17.71
N LEU A 32 10.13 35.24 -17.71
CA LEU A 32 9.93 33.79 -17.89
C LEU A 32 9.97 33.04 -16.58
N ALA A 33 10.40 33.63 -15.48
CA ALA A 33 10.45 33.00 -14.14
C ALA A 33 9.09 32.39 -13.71
N PRO A 34 7.92 33.04 -13.90
CA PRO A 34 6.65 32.43 -13.57
C PRO A 34 6.25 31.26 -14.49
N LEU A 35 6.82 31.20 -15.71
CA LEU A 35 6.54 30.09 -16.66
C LEU A 35 7.39 28.86 -16.37
N ASP A 36 8.56 29.04 -15.77
CA ASP A 36 9.44 27.94 -15.38
C ASP A 36 8.91 27.25 -14.11
N GLU A 37 8.31 27.98 -13.19
CA GLU A 37 7.60 27.43 -12.03
C GLU A 37 6.32 26.67 -12.43
N ALA A 38 5.66 27.09 -13.50
CA ALA A 38 4.50 26.41 -14.06
C ALA A 38 4.86 25.15 -14.87
N ARG A 39 6.10 25.06 -15.38
CA ARG A 39 6.61 23.87 -16.12
C ARG A 39 7.16 22.80 -15.20
N THR A 40 7.81 23.17 -14.13
CA THR A 40 8.23 22.27 -13.05
C THR A 40 7.12 22.22 -12.00
N GLY A 41 6.12 21.38 -12.19
CA GLY A 41 5.07 21.17 -11.20
C GLY A 41 5.69 20.97 -9.80
N ARG A 42 5.49 21.92 -8.89
CA ARG A 42 5.95 21.80 -7.50
C ARG A 42 5.12 20.74 -6.80
N THR A 43 5.66 19.53 -6.68
CA THR A 43 5.06 18.49 -5.86
C THR A 43 5.35 18.78 -4.40
N THR A 44 4.38 19.39 -3.71
CA THR A 44 4.46 19.56 -2.26
C THR A 44 3.94 18.29 -1.61
N VAL A 45 4.82 17.49 -1.06
CA VAL A 45 4.43 16.35 -0.21
C VAL A 45 4.17 16.87 1.19
N THR A 46 2.90 17.03 1.54
CA THR A 46 2.50 17.35 2.91
C THR A 46 2.43 16.05 3.70
N ASN A 47 3.44 15.81 4.54
CA ASN A 47 3.41 14.71 5.49
C ASN A 47 2.46 15.07 6.64
N ALA A 48 1.18 14.78 6.47
CA ALA A 48 0.25 14.73 7.60
C ALA A 48 0.56 13.46 8.40
N VAL A 49 1.36 13.59 9.43
CA VAL A 49 1.53 12.52 10.42
C VAL A 49 0.22 12.43 11.20
N VAL A 50 -0.67 11.55 10.74
CA VAL A 50 -1.80 11.14 11.57
C VAL A 50 -1.21 10.19 12.63
N ALA A 51 -1.05 10.69 13.85
CA ALA A 51 -0.73 9.85 15.00
C ALA A 51 -1.92 8.92 15.27
N GLY A 52 -1.99 7.82 14.48
CA GLY A 52 -2.91 6.73 14.73
C GLY A 52 -2.56 6.09 16.07
N LYS A 53 -3.57 5.75 16.86
CA LYS A 53 -3.41 4.94 18.07
C LYS A 53 -2.71 3.63 17.66
N VAL A 54 -1.47 3.45 18.07
CA VAL A 54 -0.75 2.19 17.88
C VAL A 54 -1.44 1.14 18.75
N GLN A 55 -2.22 0.30 18.11
CA GLN A 55 -2.83 -0.84 18.78
C GLN A 55 -1.84 -2.00 18.69
N SER A 56 -1.45 -2.53 19.85
CA SER A 56 -0.63 -3.75 19.88
C SER A 56 -1.46 -4.90 19.34
N VAL A 57 -1.01 -5.51 18.24
CA VAL A 57 -1.72 -6.60 17.57
C VAL A 57 -0.80 -7.80 17.50
N ALA A 58 -1.17 -8.88 18.18
CA ALA A 58 -0.45 -10.14 18.11
C ALA A 58 -0.90 -10.95 16.89
N LYS A 59 -0.22 -10.77 15.75
CA LYS A 59 -0.46 -11.54 14.52
C LYS A 59 0.72 -12.45 14.19
N LEU A 60 0.46 -13.72 14.03
CA LEU A 60 1.45 -14.69 13.56
C LEU A 60 1.30 -14.87 12.04
N VAL A 61 2.13 -14.19 11.26
CA VAL A 61 2.25 -14.46 9.83
C VAL A 61 2.99 -15.78 9.66
N SER A 62 2.33 -16.79 9.13
CA SER A 62 2.85 -18.15 8.99
C SER A 62 3.00 -18.62 7.55
N SER A 63 2.48 -17.83 6.60
CA SER A 63 2.64 -18.07 5.15
C SER A 63 2.71 -16.74 4.39
N GLU A 64 3.59 -16.71 3.41
CA GLU A 64 3.72 -15.63 2.45
C GLU A 64 3.61 -16.22 1.04
N THR A 65 2.69 -15.70 0.24
CA THR A 65 2.45 -16.19 -1.12
C THR A 65 2.54 -15.04 -2.10
N LEU A 66 3.34 -15.20 -3.14
CA LEU A 66 3.39 -14.27 -4.25
C LEU A 66 2.29 -14.63 -5.25
N VAL A 67 1.36 -13.70 -5.47
CA VAL A 67 0.24 -13.86 -6.40
C VAL A 67 0.38 -12.83 -7.52
N ARG A 68 0.18 -13.28 -8.75
CA ARG A 68 0.10 -12.41 -9.93
C ARG A 68 -1.23 -12.65 -10.62
N ASP A 69 -1.97 -11.58 -10.85
CA ASP A 69 -3.32 -11.65 -11.43
C ASP A 69 -3.57 -10.51 -12.41
N VAL A 70 -4.64 -10.65 -13.20
CA VAL A 70 -5.05 -9.66 -14.21
C VAL A 70 -6.41 -9.12 -13.86
N VAL A 71 -6.47 -7.84 -13.56
CA VAL A 71 -7.70 -7.11 -13.25
C VAL A 71 -8.21 -6.43 -14.51
N THR A 72 -9.44 -6.73 -14.89
CA THR A 72 -10.15 -6.01 -15.95
C THR A 72 -11.16 -5.05 -15.34
N TYR A 73 -10.99 -3.77 -15.61
CA TYR A 73 -11.91 -2.72 -15.22
C TYR A 73 -12.69 -2.22 -16.42
N GLU A 74 -14.00 -2.18 -16.33
CA GLU A 74 -14.87 -1.61 -17.35
C GLU A 74 -15.95 -0.75 -16.69
N ASN A 75 -16.14 0.46 -17.24
CA ASN A 75 -17.19 1.37 -16.78
C ASN A 75 -17.85 2.05 -17.95
N THR A 76 -19.17 1.90 -18.05
CA THR A 76 -20.00 2.50 -19.11
C THR A 76 -20.87 3.60 -18.54
N ARG A 77 -20.79 4.78 -19.13
CA ARG A 77 -21.63 5.93 -18.78
C ARG A 77 -22.15 6.60 -20.05
N LEU A 78 -23.47 6.77 -20.15
CA LEU A 78 -24.14 7.40 -21.30
C LEU A 78 -23.70 6.82 -22.65
N GLY A 79 -23.59 5.48 -22.75
CA GLY A 79 -23.16 4.78 -23.95
C GLY A 79 -21.67 4.90 -24.28
N SER A 80 -20.87 5.57 -23.45
CA SER A 80 -19.42 5.68 -23.59
C SER A 80 -18.72 4.79 -22.57
N THR A 81 -17.91 3.85 -23.05
CA THR A 81 -17.21 2.86 -22.21
C THR A 81 -15.74 3.20 -22.09
N LYS A 82 -15.22 3.16 -20.87
CA LYS A 82 -13.80 3.13 -20.58
C LYS A 82 -13.42 1.75 -20.08
N ARG A 83 -12.22 1.30 -20.43
CA ARG A 83 -11.70 -0.01 -20.06
C ARG A 83 -10.22 0.09 -19.68
N ALA A 84 -9.83 -0.65 -18.65
CA ALA A 84 -8.43 -0.87 -18.33
C ALA A 84 -8.17 -2.35 -18.06
N LEU A 85 -7.01 -2.82 -18.52
CA LEU A 85 -6.46 -4.13 -18.20
C LEU A 85 -5.18 -3.91 -17.42
N VAL A 86 -5.16 -4.38 -16.16
CA VAL A 86 -4.08 -4.12 -15.22
C VAL A 86 -3.53 -5.45 -14.70
N VAL A 87 -2.23 -5.66 -14.90
CA VAL A 87 -1.52 -6.79 -14.30
C VAL A 87 -1.03 -6.36 -12.93
N VAL A 88 -1.39 -7.13 -11.90
CA VAL A 88 -1.06 -6.85 -10.52
C VAL A 88 -0.24 -8.01 -9.95
N THR A 89 0.87 -7.69 -9.31
CA THR A 89 1.65 -8.64 -8.52
C THR A 89 1.60 -8.20 -7.06
N ALA A 90 1.26 -9.13 -6.18
CA ALA A 90 1.16 -8.84 -4.76
C ALA A 90 1.74 -9.97 -3.92
N ARG A 91 2.18 -9.60 -2.75
CA ARG A 91 2.54 -10.49 -1.66
C ARG A 91 1.34 -10.57 -0.72
N VAL A 92 0.80 -11.78 -0.59
CA VAL A 92 -0.30 -12.06 0.33
C VAL A 92 0.26 -12.70 1.57
N LEU A 93 0.01 -12.06 2.71
CA LEU A 93 0.40 -12.51 4.03
C LEU A 93 -0.78 -13.23 4.67
N ALA A 94 -0.64 -14.52 4.90
CA ALA A 94 -1.64 -15.33 5.59
C ALA A 94 -1.11 -15.79 6.95
N GLY A 95 -1.99 -15.90 7.93
CA GLY A 95 -1.60 -16.26 9.28
C GLY A 95 -2.75 -16.21 10.27
N ILE A 96 -2.39 -16.21 11.54
CA ILE A 96 -3.32 -16.31 12.65
C ILE A 96 -3.31 -15.02 13.46
N ASP A 97 -4.49 -14.51 13.75
CA ASP A 97 -4.68 -13.43 14.70
C ASP A 97 -4.86 -14.04 16.11
N LEU A 98 -3.79 -14.01 16.89
CA LEU A 98 -3.77 -14.65 18.22
C LEU A 98 -4.62 -13.92 19.27
N GLU A 99 -5.04 -12.69 19.01
CA GLU A 99 -5.97 -11.97 19.90
C GLU A 99 -7.41 -12.46 19.75
N GLN A 100 -7.72 -13.12 18.64
CA GLN A 100 -9.06 -13.59 18.31
C GLN A 100 -9.26 -15.04 18.73
N GLY A 101 -9.51 -15.28 20.01
CA GLY A 101 -9.98 -16.59 20.49
C GLY A 101 -8.90 -17.66 20.64
N THR A 102 -7.67 -17.25 20.94
CA THR A 102 -6.61 -18.19 21.35
C THR A 102 -6.86 -18.64 22.79
N GLU A 103 -6.88 -19.94 23.02
CA GLU A 103 -7.03 -20.55 24.34
C GLU A 103 -5.82 -21.44 24.62
N ILE A 104 -5.22 -21.29 25.81
CA ILE A 104 -4.08 -22.10 26.24
C ILE A 104 -4.47 -22.82 27.53
N ASN A 105 -4.39 -24.15 27.52
CA ASN A 105 -4.63 -24.99 28.66
C ASN A 105 -3.36 -25.78 28.98
N VAL A 106 -2.86 -25.66 30.23
CA VAL A 106 -1.64 -26.33 30.67
C VAL A 106 -1.99 -27.32 31.78
N ASP A 107 -1.76 -28.60 31.53
CA ASP A 107 -1.80 -29.65 32.54
C ASP A 107 -0.38 -29.96 33.02
N HIS A 108 -0.05 -29.44 34.20
CA HIS A 108 1.28 -29.63 34.82
C HIS A 108 1.50 -31.07 35.33
N LEU A 109 0.42 -31.81 35.66
CA LEU A 109 0.51 -33.17 36.17
C LEU A 109 0.85 -34.14 35.04
N GLN A 110 0.21 -33.97 33.87
CA GLN A 110 0.43 -34.78 32.70
C GLN A 110 1.51 -34.21 31.79
N ARG A 111 2.07 -33.05 32.12
CA ARG A 111 3.01 -32.29 31.24
C ARG A 111 2.48 -32.10 29.82
N ARG A 112 1.21 -31.71 29.73
CA ARG A 112 0.55 -31.51 28.44
C ARG A 112 0.09 -30.05 28.30
N VAL A 113 0.34 -29.46 27.14
CA VAL A 113 -0.15 -28.16 26.76
C VAL A 113 -1.06 -28.29 25.55
N ARG A 114 -2.30 -27.83 25.68
CA ARG A 114 -3.24 -27.74 24.57
C ARG A 114 -3.46 -26.28 24.21
N ILE A 115 -3.13 -25.92 22.95
CA ILE A 115 -3.30 -24.58 22.39
C ILE A 115 -4.38 -24.64 21.34
N VAL A 116 -5.46 -23.89 21.52
CA VAL A 116 -6.51 -23.73 20.51
C VAL A 116 -6.32 -22.38 19.87
N ILE A 117 -6.12 -22.36 18.55
CA ILE A 117 -5.91 -21.16 17.76
C ILE A 117 -7.04 -20.98 16.75
N PRO A 118 -7.41 -19.75 16.36
CA PRO A 118 -8.37 -19.53 15.28
C PRO A 118 -7.81 -19.98 13.95
N ALA A 119 -8.68 -20.24 12.98
CA ALA A 119 -8.26 -20.55 11.62
C ALA A 119 -7.51 -19.36 10.98
N ALA A 120 -6.51 -19.68 10.16
CA ALA A 120 -5.76 -18.68 9.42
C ALA A 120 -6.67 -17.83 8.52
N SER A 121 -6.29 -16.60 8.37
CA SER A 121 -6.93 -15.61 7.50
C SER A 121 -5.88 -14.81 6.73
N VAL A 122 -6.30 -14.08 5.70
CA VAL A 122 -5.44 -13.11 5.05
C VAL A 122 -5.25 -11.93 5.98
N LEU A 123 -4.02 -11.75 6.46
CA LEU A 123 -3.65 -10.67 7.37
C LEU A 123 -3.26 -9.38 6.64
N GLY A 124 -2.82 -9.52 5.38
CA GLY A 124 -2.45 -8.38 4.56
C GLY A 124 -2.23 -8.74 3.10
N VAL A 125 -2.44 -7.75 2.23
CA VAL A 125 -2.12 -7.84 0.80
C VAL A 125 -1.26 -6.63 0.46
N GLU A 126 -0.02 -6.88 0.11
CA GLU A 126 0.97 -5.88 -0.30
C GLU A 126 1.11 -5.93 -1.82
N ILE A 127 0.55 -4.95 -2.52
CA ILE A 127 0.72 -4.83 -3.96
C ILE A 127 2.14 -4.32 -4.22
N THR A 128 2.97 -5.18 -4.81
CA THR A 128 4.38 -4.88 -5.11
C THR A 128 4.57 -4.30 -6.50
N GLU A 129 3.68 -4.64 -7.42
CA GLU A 129 3.73 -4.14 -8.78
C GLU A 129 2.32 -4.03 -9.36
N MET A 130 2.08 -2.94 -10.08
CA MET A 130 0.84 -2.72 -10.85
C MET A 130 1.21 -2.12 -12.20
N ARG A 131 0.89 -2.83 -13.28
CA ARG A 131 1.16 -2.38 -14.67
C ARG A 131 -0.11 -2.34 -15.47
N THR A 132 -0.43 -1.19 -15.99
CA THR A 132 -1.52 -1.03 -16.97
C THR A 132 -1.04 -1.48 -18.34
N TRP A 133 -1.70 -2.48 -18.93
CA TRP A 133 -1.40 -3.00 -20.26
C TRP A 133 -2.20 -2.33 -21.34
N ASP A 134 -3.47 -2.09 -21.11
CA ASP A 134 -4.36 -1.39 -22.05
C ASP A 134 -5.25 -0.45 -21.24
N GLU A 135 -5.31 0.80 -21.65
CA GLU A 135 -6.20 1.81 -21.07
C GLU A 135 -6.88 2.54 -22.23
N ARG A 136 -8.19 2.41 -22.33
CA ARG A 136 -9.00 3.08 -23.34
C ARG A 136 -10.04 3.94 -22.68
N SER A 137 -9.98 5.23 -22.92
CA SER A 137 -11.00 6.19 -22.51
C SER A 137 -12.11 6.24 -23.54
N GLY A 138 -13.36 6.34 -23.06
CA GLY A 138 -14.51 6.64 -23.91
C GLY A 138 -14.56 8.12 -24.30
N LEU A 139 -15.39 8.47 -25.29
CA LEU A 139 -15.52 9.84 -25.81
C LEU A 139 -15.91 10.84 -24.71
N TRP A 140 -16.84 10.45 -23.83
CA TRP A 140 -17.38 11.25 -22.73
C TRP A 140 -17.01 10.70 -21.36
N ASN A 141 -16.39 9.52 -21.31
CA ASN A 141 -16.08 8.79 -20.09
C ASN A 141 -14.55 8.60 -20.00
N ARG A 142 -13.86 9.64 -19.53
CA ARG A 142 -12.41 9.62 -19.34
C ARG A 142 -12.03 8.97 -18.01
N PHE A 143 -10.83 8.45 -17.91
CA PHE A 143 -10.28 7.98 -16.65
C PHE A 143 -10.09 9.13 -15.67
N THR A 144 -10.45 8.87 -14.42
CA THR A 144 -10.35 9.80 -13.29
C THR A 144 -9.50 9.17 -12.17
N PRO A 145 -8.98 9.94 -11.21
CA PRO A 145 -8.34 9.38 -10.02
C PRO A 145 -9.19 8.36 -9.28
N ALA A 146 -10.51 8.60 -9.15
CA ALA A 146 -11.44 7.69 -8.50
C ALA A 146 -11.54 6.31 -9.20
N ASP A 147 -11.32 6.25 -10.51
CA ASP A 147 -11.28 4.97 -11.22
C ASP A 147 -10.05 4.16 -10.83
N ARG A 148 -8.92 4.81 -10.63
CA ARG A 148 -7.68 4.15 -10.17
C ARG A 148 -7.84 3.61 -8.76
N ASP A 149 -8.47 4.36 -7.87
CA ASP A 149 -8.80 3.88 -6.51
C ASP A 149 -9.72 2.67 -6.56
N THR A 150 -10.70 2.68 -7.48
CA THR A 150 -11.62 1.54 -7.70
C THR A 150 -10.86 0.33 -8.23
N ILE A 151 -9.99 0.49 -9.22
CA ILE A 151 -9.15 -0.59 -9.75
C ILE A 151 -8.27 -1.19 -8.65
N PHE A 152 -7.69 -0.34 -7.80
CA PHE A 152 -6.86 -0.79 -6.68
C PHE A 152 -7.67 -1.60 -5.65
N ALA A 153 -8.89 -1.16 -5.34
CA ALA A 153 -9.79 -1.89 -4.44
C ALA A 153 -10.19 -3.26 -5.01
N ILE A 154 -10.57 -3.30 -6.30
CA ILE A 154 -10.91 -4.55 -7.01
C ILE A 154 -9.69 -5.50 -7.02
N ALA A 155 -8.50 -4.99 -7.33
CA ALA A 155 -7.29 -5.78 -7.34
C ALA A 155 -7.02 -6.41 -5.98
N ARG A 156 -7.13 -5.65 -4.90
CA ARG A 156 -6.94 -6.15 -3.54
C ARG A 156 -7.95 -7.27 -3.19
N GLU A 157 -9.21 -7.06 -3.49
CA GLU A 157 -10.26 -8.04 -3.24
C GLU A 157 -10.02 -9.33 -4.03
N GLN A 158 -9.71 -9.22 -5.33
CA GLN A 158 -9.44 -10.35 -6.21
C GLN A 158 -8.21 -11.15 -5.72
N LEU A 159 -7.11 -10.48 -5.38
CA LEU A 159 -5.90 -11.12 -4.86
C LEU A 159 -6.16 -11.84 -3.53
N THR A 160 -6.98 -11.26 -2.65
CA THR A 160 -7.39 -11.91 -1.39
C THR A 160 -8.15 -13.21 -1.69
N ARG A 161 -9.12 -13.17 -2.59
CA ARG A 161 -9.91 -14.34 -3.00
C ARG A 161 -9.03 -15.42 -3.64
N THR A 162 -8.16 -15.02 -4.57
CA THR A 162 -7.22 -15.95 -5.21
C THR A 162 -6.32 -16.64 -4.18
N ALA A 163 -5.86 -15.93 -3.17
CA ALA A 163 -5.05 -16.52 -2.11
C ALA A 163 -5.86 -17.52 -1.25
N GLU A 164 -7.12 -17.24 -0.96
CA GLU A 164 -8.01 -18.15 -0.24
C GLU A 164 -8.25 -19.44 -1.05
N GLU A 165 -8.48 -19.32 -2.36
CA GLU A 165 -8.75 -20.44 -3.27
C GLU A 165 -7.52 -21.31 -3.56
N THR A 166 -6.32 -20.74 -3.53
CA THR A 166 -5.06 -21.44 -3.84
C THR A 166 -4.47 -22.23 -2.67
N GLY A 167 -5.18 -22.33 -1.54
CA GLY A 167 -4.75 -23.11 -0.39
C GLY A 167 -3.74 -22.40 0.53
N ALA A 168 -3.50 -21.09 0.34
CA ALA A 168 -2.59 -20.32 1.18
C ALA A 168 -2.99 -20.36 2.66
N LEU A 169 -4.29 -20.40 2.96
CA LEU A 169 -4.79 -20.50 4.34
C LEU A 169 -4.56 -21.87 4.97
N ALA A 170 -4.71 -22.95 4.20
CA ALA A 170 -4.41 -24.30 4.68
C ALA A 170 -2.92 -24.44 5.02
N HIS A 171 -2.07 -23.92 4.13
CA HIS A 171 -0.63 -23.88 4.37
C HIS A 171 -0.27 -23.03 5.59
N ALA A 172 -0.92 -21.87 5.77
CA ALA A 172 -0.73 -21.01 6.93
C ALA A 172 -1.12 -21.70 8.25
N ASN A 173 -2.24 -22.45 8.27
CA ASN A 173 -2.65 -23.24 9.44
C ASN A 173 -1.60 -24.28 9.81
N THR A 174 -1.11 -25.03 8.82
CA THR A 174 -0.10 -26.08 9.04
C THR A 174 1.22 -25.50 9.53
N SER A 175 1.66 -24.38 8.95
CA SER A 175 2.89 -23.70 9.34
C SER A 175 2.79 -23.11 10.75
N ALA A 176 1.67 -22.46 11.07
CA ALA A 176 1.44 -21.89 12.41
C ALA A 176 1.46 -22.97 13.50
N ARG A 177 0.81 -24.12 13.23
CA ARG A 177 0.82 -25.29 14.15
C ARG A 177 2.25 -25.70 14.44
N ARG A 178 3.07 -25.95 13.40
CA ARG A 178 4.48 -26.35 13.56
C ARG A 178 5.30 -25.36 14.36
N VAL A 179 5.12 -24.07 14.11
CA VAL A 179 5.84 -23.00 14.82
C VAL A 179 5.47 -23.01 16.30
N LEU A 180 4.17 -23.11 16.62
CA LEU A 180 3.70 -23.12 18.01
C LEU A 180 4.12 -24.38 18.75
N GLU A 181 4.03 -25.56 18.11
CA GLU A 181 4.51 -26.83 18.64
C GLU A 181 6.02 -26.78 18.94
N ALA A 182 6.82 -26.21 18.03
CA ALA A 182 8.25 -26.08 18.23
C ALA A 182 8.62 -25.09 19.35
N LEU A 183 7.84 -24.00 19.49
CA LEU A 183 8.08 -22.99 20.53
C LEU A 183 7.78 -23.51 21.93
N VAL A 184 6.71 -24.31 22.09
CA VAL A 184 6.24 -24.78 23.40
C VAL A 184 6.82 -26.13 23.76
N GLY A 185 6.99 -27.02 22.79
CA GLY A 185 7.50 -28.39 22.99
C GLY A 185 8.95 -28.47 23.51
N GLY A 186 9.72 -27.38 23.44
CA GLY A 186 11.11 -27.32 23.91
C GLY A 186 11.30 -27.45 25.42
N GLU A 187 10.24 -27.33 26.23
CA GLU A 187 10.30 -27.33 27.70
C GLU A 187 9.89 -28.70 28.34
N GLY A 188 9.81 -29.77 27.54
CA GLY A 188 9.46 -31.12 28.05
C GLY A 188 7.96 -31.31 28.30
N TYR A 189 7.11 -30.51 27.67
CA TYR A 189 5.68 -30.69 27.59
C TYR A 189 5.29 -31.30 26.26
N GLU A 190 4.33 -32.24 26.29
CA GLU A 190 3.64 -32.69 25.10
C GLU A 190 2.67 -31.60 24.63
N THR A 191 2.92 -31.03 23.43
CA THR A 191 2.14 -29.91 22.92
C THR A 191 1.21 -30.33 21.82
N GLU A 192 -0.08 -30.06 22.01
CA GLU A 192 -1.13 -30.26 21.03
C GLU A 192 -1.66 -28.89 20.58
N VAL A 193 -1.55 -28.58 19.26
CA VAL A 193 -2.09 -27.34 18.69
C VAL A 193 -3.31 -27.70 17.83
N VAL A 194 -4.46 -27.14 18.18
CA VAL A 194 -5.74 -27.36 17.52
C VAL A 194 -6.19 -26.09 16.83
N VAL A 195 -6.57 -26.19 15.54
CA VAL A 195 -7.12 -25.07 14.79
C VAL A 195 -8.65 -25.12 14.88
N ARG A 196 -9.26 -24.02 15.32
CA ARG A 196 -10.72 -23.85 15.40
C ARG A 196 -11.22 -23.11 14.15
N GLY A 197 -12.08 -23.73 13.37
CA GLY A 197 -12.73 -23.11 12.21
C GLY A 197 -13.66 -21.96 12.59
N LYS A 198 -14.05 -21.15 11.61
CA LYS A 198 -15.01 -20.04 11.79
C LYS A 198 -16.38 -20.51 12.31
N ASP A 199 -16.72 -21.78 12.10
CA ASP A 199 -17.93 -22.44 12.58
C ASP A 199 -17.81 -23.00 14.02
N GLY A 200 -16.69 -22.75 14.69
CA GLY A 200 -16.40 -23.25 16.03
C GLY A 200 -15.96 -24.72 16.08
N ARG A 201 -15.91 -25.42 14.95
CA ARG A 201 -15.46 -26.80 14.88
C ARG A 201 -13.95 -26.88 14.79
N GLU A 202 -13.37 -27.94 15.34
CA GLU A 202 -11.94 -28.23 15.19
C GLU A 202 -11.67 -28.65 13.73
N VAL A 203 -10.77 -27.93 13.06
CA VAL A 203 -10.31 -28.31 11.73
C VAL A 203 -9.28 -29.42 11.90
N ARG A 204 -9.69 -30.67 11.68
CA ARG A 204 -8.75 -31.79 11.60
C ARG A 204 -8.05 -31.75 10.24
N ASP A 205 -6.74 -31.92 10.27
CA ASP A 205 -5.96 -32.07 9.05
C ASP A 205 -6.37 -33.37 8.36
N GLU A 206 -6.70 -33.31 7.06
CA GLU A 206 -7.02 -34.51 6.26
C GLU A 206 -5.79 -35.38 5.98
N SER A 207 -4.61 -34.98 6.42
CA SER A 207 -3.42 -35.83 6.40
C SER A 207 -3.41 -36.79 7.58
N GLY A 208 -4.38 -37.71 7.62
CA GLY A 208 -4.41 -38.86 8.50
C GLY A 208 -3.31 -39.86 8.16
N VAL A 209 -2.08 -39.47 8.39
CA VAL A 209 -0.96 -40.43 8.49
C VAL A 209 -0.83 -40.81 9.96
N GLU A 210 -1.53 -41.88 10.34
CA GLU A 210 -1.15 -42.68 11.51
C GLU A 210 0.29 -43.16 11.28
N LEU A 211 1.25 -42.47 11.90
CA LEU A 211 2.58 -43.04 12.07
C LEU A 211 2.50 -44.07 13.17
N ARG A 212 2.45 -45.35 12.74
CA ARG A 212 2.77 -46.49 13.58
C ARG A 212 4.24 -46.50 13.97
#